data_bff75dcbc6ede7e2b7daebd4761e6c51
#
_entry.id   bff75dcbc6ede7e2b7daebd4761e6c51
#
_cell.length_a   1.000
_cell.length_b   1.000
_cell.length_c   1.000
_cell.angle_alpha   90.00
_cell.angle_beta   90.00
_cell.angle_gamma   90.00
#
_symmetry.space_group_name_H-M   'P 1'
#
loop_
_entity.id
_entity.type
_entity.pdbx_description
1 polymer ?
#
loop_
_entity_poly.entity_id
_entity_poly.type
_entity_poly.pdbx_seq_one_letter_code
_entity_poly.pdbx_strand_id
1 'polypeptide(L)'
;EETVDGLFYMYPKDKVRDPDGNDLNSTPNSNFYTLYSRLGVDVAGPKLGTAKTSAKVEVDFRGTGTSYSVIRLRHAYLNLDWGKSALLLGQNWHPLFGDVSPQILNLSVGAPFQPFSRAPQIRYRYTNKNFQLTGAAVWQSQYTSQGINPDKPKESKKSHEYLKNGCIPEIYVGADYKKDGLLAGVGIELLSLK
;
A
#
# COMPACT_ATOMS: atom_id res chain seq x y z
N GLU A 1 -4.82 1.04 -22.01
CA GLU A 1 -4.21 2.36 -22.15
C GLU A 1 -3.26 2.64 -20.99
N GLU A 2 -2.15 3.29 -21.24
CA GLU A 2 -1.10 3.58 -20.26
C GLU A 2 -0.91 5.08 -20.12
N THR A 3 -0.74 5.56 -18.88
CA THR A 3 -0.35 6.94 -18.59
C THR A 3 1.16 7.10 -18.54
N VAL A 4 1.64 8.36 -18.54
CA VAL A 4 3.07 8.69 -18.41
C VAL A 4 3.71 8.19 -17.11
N ASP A 5 2.92 7.91 -16.07
CA ASP A 5 3.37 7.31 -14.81
C ASP A 5 3.34 5.77 -14.83
N GLY A 6 3.05 5.17 -15.98
CA GLY A 6 3.03 3.72 -16.21
C GLY A 6 1.86 3.01 -15.54
N LEU A 7 0.74 3.69 -15.31
CA LEU A 7 -0.49 3.07 -14.89
C LEU A 7 -1.32 2.64 -16.11
N PHE A 8 -1.93 1.46 -16.03
CA PHE A 8 -2.86 0.98 -17.05
C PHE A 8 -4.28 1.34 -16.66
N TYR A 9 -5.06 1.83 -17.62
CA TYR A 9 -6.49 2.04 -17.49
C TYR A 9 -7.28 1.05 -18.33
N MET A 10 -8.40 0.58 -17.82
CA MET A 10 -9.27 -0.39 -18.50
C MET A 10 -10.20 0.25 -19.54
N TYR A 11 -10.20 1.56 -19.63
CA TYR A 11 -11.01 2.34 -20.57
C TYR A 11 -10.15 3.38 -21.28
N PRO A 12 -10.48 3.75 -22.52
CA PRO A 12 -9.75 4.79 -23.24
C PRO A 12 -9.97 6.16 -22.60
N LYS A 13 -9.01 7.05 -22.76
CA LYS A 13 -9.13 8.44 -22.37
C LYS A 13 -10.16 9.16 -23.24
N ASP A 14 -10.70 10.25 -22.69
CA ASP A 14 -11.53 11.17 -23.46
C ASP A 14 -10.75 11.74 -24.65
N LYS A 15 -11.48 12.01 -25.74
CA LYS A 15 -10.88 12.59 -26.95
C LYS A 15 -10.39 14.01 -26.69
N VAL A 16 -9.14 14.25 -27.01
CA VAL A 16 -8.55 15.59 -27.02
C VAL A 16 -8.15 15.94 -28.45
N ARG A 17 -8.87 16.87 -29.08
CA ARG A 17 -8.65 17.24 -30.48
C ARG A 17 -7.63 18.37 -30.61
N ASP A 18 -6.71 18.20 -31.55
CA ASP A 18 -5.84 19.28 -32.02
C ASP A 18 -6.62 20.26 -32.95
N PRO A 19 -6.00 21.38 -33.38
CA PRO A 19 -6.62 22.32 -34.31
C PRO A 19 -7.04 21.70 -35.66
N ASP A 20 -6.42 20.60 -36.07
CA ASP A 20 -6.70 19.88 -37.32
C ASP A 20 -7.79 18.82 -37.12
N GLY A 21 -8.30 18.66 -35.91
CA GLY A 21 -9.39 17.74 -35.57
C GLY A 21 -8.94 16.31 -35.24
N ASN A 22 -7.64 16.00 -35.21
CA ASN A 22 -7.10 14.70 -34.83
C ASN A 22 -7.21 14.48 -33.33
N ASP A 23 -7.47 13.25 -32.92
CA ASP A 23 -7.51 12.89 -31.52
C ASP A 23 -6.11 12.56 -30.99
N LEU A 24 -5.54 13.44 -30.15
CA LEU A 24 -4.22 13.28 -29.57
C LEU A 24 -4.09 12.03 -28.68
N ASN A 25 -5.20 11.51 -28.15
CA ASN A 25 -5.21 10.30 -27.34
C ASN A 25 -5.31 9.00 -28.16
N SER A 26 -5.51 9.07 -29.47
CA SER A 26 -5.61 7.90 -30.34
C SER A 26 -4.28 7.47 -30.98
N THR A 27 -3.16 8.04 -30.53
CA THR A 27 -1.83 7.72 -31.06
C THR A 27 -1.34 6.36 -30.55
N PRO A 28 -1.05 5.40 -31.43
CA PRO A 28 -0.43 4.14 -31.03
C PRO A 28 0.93 4.38 -30.37
N ASN A 29 1.18 3.68 -29.26
CA ASN A 29 2.49 3.70 -28.61
C ASN A 29 2.89 2.29 -28.17
N SER A 30 4.17 2.11 -27.91
CA SER A 30 4.73 0.89 -27.35
C SER A 30 5.83 1.23 -26.37
N ASN A 31 5.72 0.64 -25.17
CA ASN A 31 6.69 0.82 -24.11
C ASN A 31 7.07 -0.52 -23.49
N PHE A 32 8.31 -0.62 -23.04
CA PHE A 32 8.82 -1.76 -22.32
C PHE A 32 9.60 -1.28 -21.09
N TYR A 33 9.21 -1.77 -19.90
CA TYR A 33 9.82 -1.36 -18.64
C TYR A 33 10.28 -2.56 -17.82
N THR A 34 11.37 -2.36 -17.08
CA THR A 34 11.87 -3.27 -16.06
C THR A 34 11.71 -2.69 -14.64
N LEU A 35 10.91 -1.64 -14.47
CA LEU A 35 10.75 -0.88 -13.23
C LEU A 35 10.14 -1.69 -12.07
N TYR A 36 9.47 -2.80 -12.37
CA TYR A 36 8.95 -3.73 -11.37
C TYR A 36 9.99 -4.73 -10.84
N SER A 37 11.23 -4.65 -11.31
CA SER A 37 12.33 -5.41 -10.72
C SER A 37 12.47 -5.07 -9.24
N ARG A 38 12.63 -6.08 -8.42
CA ARG A 38 12.70 -5.94 -6.97
C ARG A 38 14.01 -6.49 -6.45
N LEU A 39 14.58 -5.77 -5.50
CA LEU A 39 15.73 -6.22 -4.73
C LEU A 39 15.30 -6.32 -3.27
N GLY A 40 15.61 -7.43 -2.63
CA GLY A 40 15.22 -7.65 -1.25
C GLY A 40 16.14 -8.58 -0.52
N VAL A 41 16.15 -8.45 0.79
CA VAL A 41 16.86 -9.31 1.72
C VAL A 41 15.89 -9.75 2.81
N ASP A 42 15.77 -11.06 2.99
CA ASP A 42 15.08 -11.69 4.12
C ASP A 42 16.13 -12.24 5.08
N VAL A 43 16.05 -11.85 6.34
CA VAL A 43 17.01 -12.21 7.38
C VAL A 43 16.30 -13.01 8.47
N ALA A 44 16.81 -14.19 8.79
CA ALA A 44 16.44 -14.92 10.01
C ALA A 44 17.44 -14.56 11.11
N GLY A 45 16.94 -14.00 12.21
CA GLY A 45 17.77 -13.58 13.33
C GLY A 45 17.84 -14.61 14.46
N PRO A 46 18.62 -14.33 15.50
CA PRO A 46 18.65 -15.14 16.71
C PRO A 46 17.30 -15.04 17.45
N LYS A 47 16.97 -16.04 18.25
CA LYS A 47 15.78 -15.95 19.09
C LYS A 47 15.90 -14.82 20.12
N LEU A 48 14.83 -14.08 20.30
CA LEU A 48 14.68 -13.11 21.39
C LEU A 48 13.72 -13.70 22.44
N GLY A 49 14.27 -14.26 23.51
CA GLY A 49 13.52 -15.09 24.44
C GLY A 49 12.91 -16.31 23.71
N THR A 50 11.60 -16.42 23.69
CA THR A 50 10.87 -17.50 23.01
C THR A 50 10.47 -17.11 21.56
N ALA A 51 10.60 -15.85 21.18
CA ALA A 51 10.25 -15.38 19.85
C ALA A 51 11.31 -15.77 18.80
N LYS A 52 10.85 -16.23 17.64
CA LYS A 52 11.67 -16.27 16.43
C LYS A 52 11.72 -14.87 15.84
N THR A 53 12.91 -14.39 15.47
CA THR A 53 13.06 -13.08 14.86
C THR A 53 13.33 -13.21 13.38
N SER A 54 12.73 -12.32 12.60
CA SER A 54 13.04 -12.17 11.18
C SER A 54 12.92 -10.70 10.76
N ALA A 55 13.63 -10.32 9.71
CA ALA A 55 13.55 -8.99 9.13
C ALA A 55 13.48 -9.09 7.62
N LYS A 56 12.83 -8.11 7.00
CA LYS A 56 12.76 -7.97 5.54
C LYS A 56 13.02 -6.52 5.14
N VAL A 57 13.86 -6.35 4.10
CA VAL A 57 13.98 -5.10 3.36
C VAL A 57 13.74 -5.41 1.89
N GLU A 58 12.88 -4.64 1.22
CA GLU A 58 12.58 -4.78 -0.21
C GLU A 58 12.41 -3.41 -0.84
N VAL A 59 13.01 -3.23 -2.01
CA VAL A 59 12.88 -2.02 -2.85
C VAL A 59 12.47 -2.38 -4.28
N ASP A 60 11.87 -1.44 -4.99
CA ASP A 60 11.69 -1.47 -6.44
C ASP A 60 12.11 -0.13 -7.06
N PHE A 61 12.06 -0.04 -8.40
CA PHE A 61 12.48 1.15 -9.14
C PHE A 61 11.29 2.00 -9.61
N ARG A 62 10.15 1.86 -8.94
CA ARG A 62 8.90 2.51 -9.30
C ARG A 62 8.49 3.60 -8.32
N GLY A 63 9.46 4.36 -7.84
CA GLY A 63 9.21 5.58 -7.07
C GLY A 63 8.63 6.69 -7.95
N THR A 64 8.03 7.69 -7.33
CA THR A 64 7.54 8.90 -7.98
C THR A 64 8.62 9.98 -8.00
N GLY A 65 8.69 10.75 -9.07
CA GLY A 65 9.67 11.81 -9.22
C GLY A 65 9.85 12.23 -10.68
N THR A 66 10.82 13.09 -10.94
CA THR A 66 11.15 13.58 -12.27
C THR A 66 12.07 12.62 -13.04
N SER A 67 12.70 11.68 -12.36
CA SER A 67 13.57 10.66 -12.97
C SER A 67 12.74 9.46 -13.41
N TYR A 68 13.13 8.87 -14.53
CA TYR A 68 12.47 7.70 -15.10
C TYR A 68 12.47 6.49 -14.17
N SER A 69 13.52 6.30 -13.38
CA SER A 69 13.67 5.19 -12.46
C SER A 69 14.08 5.71 -11.08
N VAL A 70 13.15 5.68 -10.14
CA VAL A 70 13.36 6.13 -8.75
C VAL A 70 13.19 4.95 -7.81
N ILE A 71 14.18 4.72 -6.95
CA ILE A 71 14.11 3.67 -5.93
C ILE A 71 12.99 3.99 -4.94
N ARG A 72 12.13 2.99 -4.69
CA ARG A 72 11.06 3.06 -3.70
C ARG A 72 11.21 1.96 -2.67
N LEU A 73 11.22 2.35 -1.39
CA LEU A 73 11.15 1.39 -0.29
C LEU A 73 9.76 0.76 -0.23
N ARG A 74 9.70 -0.56 -0.36
CA ARG A 74 8.46 -1.33 -0.30
C ARG A 74 8.21 -1.90 1.09
N HIS A 75 9.17 -2.66 1.58
CA HIS A 75 9.14 -3.29 2.88
C HIS A 75 10.41 -3.00 3.65
N ALA A 76 10.28 -2.70 4.93
CA ALA A 76 11.37 -2.59 5.88
C ALA A 76 10.82 -2.85 7.27
N TYR A 77 10.86 -4.09 7.74
CA TYR A 77 10.27 -4.45 9.01
C TYR A 77 11.03 -5.56 9.74
N LEU A 78 10.89 -5.57 11.05
CA LEU A 78 11.23 -6.65 11.96
C LEU A 78 9.96 -7.40 12.35
N ASN A 79 10.02 -8.73 12.44
CA ASN A 79 8.94 -9.57 12.91
C ASN A 79 9.41 -10.43 14.08
N LEU A 80 8.65 -10.44 15.15
CA LEU A 80 8.81 -11.31 16.32
C LEU A 80 7.66 -12.29 16.34
N ASP A 81 7.94 -13.59 16.27
CA ASP A 81 6.94 -14.66 16.16
C ASP A 81 7.05 -15.62 17.34
N TRP A 82 5.98 -15.72 18.13
CA TRP A 82 5.81 -16.65 19.25
C TRP A 82 4.92 -17.86 18.88
N GLY A 83 4.66 -18.09 17.60
CA GLY A 83 3.81 -19.16 17.08
C GLY A 83 2.33 -18.75 16.99
N LYS A 84 1.64 -18.58 18.11
CA LYS A 84 0.25 -18.10 18.10
C LYS A 84 0.12 -16.59 17.98
N SER A 85 1.13 -15.85 18.37
CA SER A 85 1.16 -14.39 18.28
C SER A 85 2.40 -13.90 17.55
N ALA A 86 2.28 -12.77 16.88
CA ALA A 86 3.38 -12.11 16.18
C ALA A 86 3.29 -10.61 16.33
N LEU A 87 4.44 -9.96 16.42
CA LEU A 87 4.56 -8.50 16.42
C LEU A 87 5.44 -8.07 15.26
N LEU A 88 4.90 -7.22 14.39
CA LEU A 88 5.61 -6.60 13.28
C LEU A 88 5.85 -5.12 13.59
N LEU A 89 7.09 -4.69 13.38
CA LEU A 89 7.55 -3.32 13.58
C LEU A 89 8.21 -2.82 12.31
N GLY A 90 7.65 -1.81 11.67
CA GLY A 90 8.22 -1.19 10.46
C GLY A 90 7.26 -1.14 9.29
N GLN A 91 7.79 -0.88 8.09
CA GLN A 91 6.99 -0.64 6.89
C GLN A 91 6.55 -1.95 6.23
N ASN A 92 5.25 -2.13 6.11
CA ASN A 92 4.63 -3.27 5.42
C ASN A 92 3.29 -2.85 4.79
N TRP A 93 2.65 -3.78 4.08
CA TRP A 93 1.31 -3.58 3.56
C TRP A 93 0.34 -3.16 4.65
N HIS A 94 -0.59 -2.29 4.28
CA HIS A 94 -1.71 -1.92 5.15
C HIS A 94 -2.51 -3.15 5.59
N PRO A 95 -2.97 -3.24 6.86
CA PRO A 95 -3.70 -4.41 7.35
C PRO A 95 -4.95 -4.75 6.54
N LEU A 96 -5.66 -3.77 5.99
CA LEU A 96 -6.83 -3.98 5.13
C LEU A 96 -6.51 -4.71 3.82
N PHE A 97 -5.25 -4.73 3.38
CA PHE A 97 -4.86 -5.53 2.21
C PHE A 97 -5.01 -7.03 2.47
N GLY A 98 -4.95 -7.44 3.73
CA GLY A 98 -5.07 -8.84 4.13
C GLY A 98 -3.87 -9.70 3.74
N ASP A 99 -4.07 -11.00 3.83
CA ASP A 99 -3.04 -12.02 3.56
C ASP A 99 -3.13 -12.60 2.14
N VAL A 100 -4.18 -12.26 1.39
CA VAL A 100 -4.42 -12.78 0.04
C VAL A 100 -4.38 -11.65 -0.97
N SER A 101 -3.42 -11.71 -1.88
CA SER A 101 -3.36 -10.80 -3.02
C SER A 101 -4.33 -11.25 -4.11
N PRO A 102 -5.15 -10.35 -4.68
CA PRO A 102 -6.01 -10.69 -5.80
C PRO A 102 -5.21 -11.18 -7.01
N GLN A 103 -5.72 -12.19 -7.69
CA GLN A 103 -5.15 -12.76 -8.92
C GLN A 103 -5.55 -11.91 -10.13
N ILE A 104 -4.91 -10.77 -10.31
CA ILE A 104 -5.20 -9.80 -11.37
C ILE A 104 -3.91 -9.32 -12.06
N LEU A 105 -4.01 -8.90 -13.31
CA LEU A 105 -2.86 -8.45 -14.10
C LEU A 105 -2.25 -7.16 -13.54
N ASN A 106 -3.07 -6.25 -13.05
CA ASN A 106 -2.61 -4.98 -12.47
C ASN A 106 -3.49 -4.60 -11.28
N LEU A 107 -2.86 -4.47 -10.09
CA LEU A 107 -3.55 -4.11 -8.86
C LEU A 107 -4.20 -2.72 -8.92
N SER A 108 -3.61 -1.78 -9.65
CA SER A 108 -4.10 -0.39 -9.68
C SER A 108 -5.40 -0.22 -10.44
N VAL A 109 -5.74 -1.14 -11.36
CA VAL A 109 -6.95 -1.04 -12.20
C VAL A 109 -7.84 -2.28 -12.15
N GLY A 110 -7.34 -3.40 -11.65
CA GLY A 110 -8.06 -4.68 -11.62
C GLY A 110 -8.80 -4.94 -10.31
N ALA A 111 -8.51 -4.21 -9.24
CA ALA A 111 -9.16 -4.38 -7.94
C ALA A 111 -10.14 -3.24 -7.67
N PRO A 112 -11.40 -3.54 -7.35
CA PRO A 112 -12.41 -2.51 -7.06
C PRO A 112 -12.14 -1.75 -5.76
N PHE A 113 -11.46 -2.38 -4.80
CA PHE A 113 -11.01 -1.79 -3.55
C PHE A 113 -9.49 -1.89 -3.46
N GLN A 114 -8.83 -0.78 -3.15
CA GLN A 114 -7.37 -0.65 -3.29
C GLN A 114 -6.66 -0.25 -1.99
N PRO A 115 -6.62 -1.12 -0.96
CA PRO A 115 -5.91 -0.84 0.29
C PRO A 115 -4.40 -1.14 0.15
N PHE A 116 -3.77 -0.65 -0.90
CA PHE A 116 -2.42 -1.03 -1.32
C PHE A 116 -1.32 -0.14 -0.76
N SER A 117 -1.60 0.64 0.27
CA SER A 117 -0.56 1.42 0.92
C SER A 117 0.44 0.53 1.65
N ARG A 118 1.65 1.03 1.76
CA ARG A 118 2.70 0.49 2.62
C ARG A 118 3.18 1.61 3.51
N ALA A 119 3.09 1.40 4.80
CA ALA A 119 3.40 2.41 5.78
C ALA A 119 4.11 1.81 7.00
N PRO A 120 4.91 2.61 7.70
CA PRO A 120 5.42 2.24 9.02
C PRO A 120 4.26 1.91 9.95
N GLN A 121 4.39 0.84 10.70
CA GLN A 121 3.32 0.35 11.57
C GLN A 121 3.87 -0.50 12.71
N ILE A 122 3.10 -0.56 13.76
CA ILE A 122 3.20 -1.55 14.84
C ILE A 122 1.97 -2.43 14.69
N ARG A 123 2.15 -3.70 14.35
CA ARG A 123 1.05 -4.64 14.11
C ARG A 123 1.22 -5.85 15.02
N TYR A 124 0.22 -6.11 15.85
CA TYR A 124 0.10 -7.33 16.61
C TYR A 124 -0.93 -8.26 15.99
N ARG A 125 -0.60 -9.54 15.90
CA ARG A 125 -1.47 -10.58 15.35
C ARG A 125 -1.55 -11.73 16.33
N TYR A 126 -2.75 -12.21 16.59
CA TYR A 126 -3.01 -13.41 17.36
C TYR A 126 -3.79 -14.42 16.51
N THR A 127 -3.27 -15.65 16.41
CA THR A 127 -3.87 -16.72 15.60
C THR A 127 -4.22 -17.90 16.50
N ASN A 128 -5.47 -18.33 16.45
CA ASN A 128 -5.96 -19.51 17.15
C ASN A 128 -6.83 -20.37 16.23
N LYS A 129 -6.31 -21.57 15.87
CA LYS A 129 -6.94 -22.47 14.90
C LYS A 129 -7.26 -21.73 13.59
N ASN A 130 -8.54 -21.49 13.36
CA ASN A 130 -9.06 -20.88 12.14
C ASN A 130 -9.25 -19.36 12.25
N PHE A 131 -9.09 -18.78 13.42
CA PHE A 131 -9.28 -17.35 13.67
C PHE A 131 -7.97 -16.61 13.80
N GLN A 132 -7.92 -15.42 13.23
CA GLN A 132 -6.82 -14.48 13.37
C GLN A 132 -7.38 -13.12 13.76
N LEU A 133 -6.85 -12.56 14.84
CA LEU A 133 -7.14 -11.18 15.27
C LEU A 133 -5.92 -10.32 14.96
N THR A 134 -6.15 -9.15 14.43
CA THR A 134 -5.10 -8.19 14.08
C THR A 134 -5.42 -6.83 14.67
N GLY A 135 -4.48 -6.25 15.40
CA GLY A 135 -4.51 -4.85 15.82
C GLY A 135 -3.27 -4.13 15.27
N ALA A 136 -3.44 -2.92 14.75
CA ALA A 136 -2.32 -2.15 14.25
C ALA A 136 -2.47 -0.65 14.49
N ALA A 137 -1.32 0.00 14.72
CA ALA A 137 -1.14 1.43 14.61
C ALA A 137 -0.31 1.71 13.36
N VAL A 138 -0.83 2.51 12.42
CA VAL A 138 -0.25 2.73 11.10
C VAL A 138 0.02 4.23 10.91
N TRP A 139 1.25 4.57 10.51
CA TRP A 139 1.64 5.94 10.15
C TRP A 139 1.64 6.04 8.63
N GLN A 140 0.49 6.41 8.06
CA GLN A 140 0.33 6.49 6.61
C GLN A 140 1.31 7.49 6.00
N SER A 141 2.17 7.00 5.10
CA SER A 141 3.20 7.79 4.44
C SER A 141 3.17 7.71 2.92
N GLN A 142 2.45 6.76 2.35
CA GLN A 142 2.40 6.55 0.90
C GLN A 142 1.30 7.36 0.24
N TYR A 143 0.14 7.48 0.85
CA TYR A 143 -0.99 8.25 0.33
C TYR A 143 -1.30 9.43 1.23
N THR A 144 -1.52 10.58 0.60
CA THR A 144 -1.87 11.82 1.29
C THR A 144 -3.37 11.99 1.41
N SER A 145 -3.81 12.51 2.54
CA SER A 145 -5.20 12.94 2.70
C SER A 145 -5.47 14.25 1.96
N GLN A 146 -6.73 14.48 1.65
CA GLN A 146 -7.21 15.68 0.97
C GLN A 146 -7.97 16.55 1.98
N GLY A 147 -7.67 17.82 2.01
CA GLY A 147 -8.31 18.81 2.88
C GLY A 147 -8.42 20.17 2.22
N ILE A 148 -8.88 21.15 2.98
CA ILE A 148 -9.01 22.55 2.51
C ILE A 148 -7.63 23.14 2.27
N ASN A 149 -7.41 23.75 1.12
CA ASN A 149 -6.17 24.48 0.85
C ASN A 149 -6.18 25.81 1.64
N PRO A 150 -5.27 26.04 2.60
CA PRO A 150 -5.22 27.28 3.37
C PRO A 150 -5.01 28.54 2.51
N ASP A 151 -4.26 28.40 1.41
CA ASP A 151 -3.96 29.53 0.51
C ASP A 151 -5.11 29.83 -0.47
N LYS A 152 -5.96 28.82 -0.71
CA LYS A 152 -7.10 28.88 -1.63
C LYS A 152 -8.29 28.09 -1.06
N PRO A 153 -9.08 28.65 -0.15
CA PRO A 153 -10.13 27.92 0.59
C PRO A 153 -11.24 27.27 -0.25
N LYS A 154 -11.34 27.63 -1.53
CA LYS A 154 -12.27 27.01 -2.50
C LYS A 154 -11.70 25.78 -3.21
N GLU A 155 -10.41 25.52 -3.06
CA GLU A 155 -9.71 24.39 -3.66
C GLU A 155 -9.32 23.38 -2.58
N SER A 156 -9.29 22.11 -2.93
CA SER A 156 -8.74 21.08 -2.06
C SER A 156 -7.26 20.86 -2.35
N LYS A 157 -6.49 20.58 -1.31
CA LYS A 157 -5.05 20.26 -1.39
C LYS A 157 -4.80 18.85 -0.82
N LYS A 158 -3.97 18.08 -1.49
CA LYS A 158 -3.44 16.83 -0.93
C LYS A 158 -2.18 17.13 -0.13
N SER A 159 -2.14 16.72 1.13
CA SER A 159 -0.98 16.94 2.01
C SER A 159 -0.86 15.87 3.08
N HIS A 160 0.38 15.53 3.45
CA HIS A 160 0.68 14.73 4.63
C HIS A 160 0.43 15.49 5.95
N GLU A 161 0.32 16.80 5.90
CA GLU A 161 0.12 17.64 7.08
C GLU A 161 -1.16 17.31 7.83
N TYR A 162 -2.23 16.96 7.12
CA TYR A 162 -3.50 16.59 7.76
C TYR A 162 -3.39 15.36 8.65
N LEU A 163 -2.63 14.35 8.23
CA LEU A 163 -2.33 13.15 9.02
C LEU A 163 -1.38 13.46 10.16
N LYS A 164 -0.32 14.22 9.88
CA LYS A 164 0.68 14.61 10.87
C LYS A 164 0.06 15.45 11.99
N ASN A 165 -0.80 16.40 11.64
CA ASN A 165 -1.47 17.30 12.60
C ASN A 165 -2.56 16.59 13.40
N GLY A 166 -3.08 15.46 12.91
CA GLY A 166 -3.99 14.59 13.64
C GLY A 166 -3.37 13.96 14.90
N CYS A 167 -2.04 13.92 14.98
CA CYS A 167 -1.22 13.45 16.11
C CYS A 167 -1.44 11.98 16.51
N ILE A 168 -2.45 11.32 16.00
CA ILE A 168 -2.81 9.93 16.31
C ILE A 168 -2.55 9.09 15.06
N PRO A 169 -1.84 7.94 15.16
CA PRO A 169 -1.73 7.02 14.06
C PRO A 169 -3.11 6.46 13.68
N GLU A 170 -3.24 6.03 12.47
CA GLU A 170 -4.37 5.26 11.98
C GLU A 170 -4.47 3.96 12.80
N ILE A 171 -5.61 3.70 13.41
CA ILE A 171 -5.84 2.53 14.27
C ILE A 171 -6.70 1.52 13.52
N TYR A 172 -6.17 0.33 13.35
CA TYR A 172 -6.85 -0.79 12.72
C TYR A 172 -7.11 -1.92 13.71
N VAL A 173 -8.31 -2.48 13.66
CA VAL A 173 -8.67 -3.74 14.34
C VAL A 173 -9.42 -4.63 13.35
N GLY A 174 -9.00 -5.87 13.20
CA GLY A 174 -9.62 -6.83 12.29
C GLY A 174 -9.65 -8.24 12.82
N ALA A 175 -10.58 -9.03 12.29
CA ALA A 175 -10.74 -10.43 12.55
C ALA A 175 -10.92 -11.21 11.25
N ASP A 176 -10.14 -12.27 11.06
CA ASP A 176 -10.19 -13.14 9.89
C ASP A 176 -10.53 -14.57 10.32
N TYR A 177 -11.28 -15.25 9.47
CA TYR A 177 -11.57 -16.68 9.56
C TYR A 177 -11.00 -17.39 8.33
N LYS A 178 -10.21 -18.44 8.56
CA LYS A 178 -9.54 -19.24 7.51
C LYS A 178 -9.82 -20.72 7.74
N LYS A 179 -10.50 -21.37 6.80
CA LYS A 179 -10.74 -22.81 6.86
C LYS A 179 -11.07 -23.35 5.47
N ASP A 180 -10.47 -24.48 5.10
CA ASP A 180 -10.81 -25.27 3.89
C ASP A 180 -10.90 -24.44 2.58
N GLY A 181 -9.95 -23.51 2.40
CA GLY A 181 -9.90 -22.61 1.25
C GLY A 181 -10.80 -21.36 1.36
N LEU A 182 -11.67 -21.28 2.38
CA LEU A 182 -12.41 -20.07 2.68
C LEU A 182 -11.56 -19.10 3.51
N LEU A 183 -11.49 -17.86 3.06
CA LEU A 183 -10.99 -16.71 3.81
C LEU A 183 -12.08 -15.66 3.87
N ALA A 184 -12.51 -15.30 5.07
CA ALA A 184 -13.45 -14.21 5.30
C ALA A 184 -12.93 -13.34 6.44
N GLY A 185 -12.97 -12.03 6.28
CA GLY A 185 -12.47 -11.09 7.27
C GLY A 185 -13.30 -9.83 7.34
N VAL A 186 -13.25 -9.18 8.48
CA VAL A 186 -13.81 -7.85 8.73
C VAL A 186 -12.80 -7.02 9.49
N GLY A 187 -12.69 -5.75 9.13
CA GLY A 187 -11.81 -4.79 9.81
C GLY A 187 -12.49 -3.43 9.95
N ILE A 188 -12.12 -2.75 11.01
CA ILE A 188 -12.53 -1.36 11.29
C ILE A 188 -11.25 -0.54 11.40
N GLU A 189 -11.31 0.64 10.83
CA GLU A 189 -10.20 1.58 10.83
C GLU A 189 -10.67 2.96 11.30
N LEU A 190 -9.87 3.59 12.13
CA LEU A 190 -10.07 4.93 12.66
C LEU A 190 -8.90 5.81 12.23
N LEU A 191 -9.23 6.89 11.55
CA LEU A 191 -8.27 7.88 11.07
C LEU A 191 -8.62 9.25 11.62
N SER A 192 -7.63 9.95 12.18
CA SER A 192 -7.76 11.35 12.62
C SER A 192 -7.07 12.27 11.62
N LEU A 193 -7.79 13.27 11.13
CA LEU A 193 -7.28 14.32 10.24
C LEU A 193 -7.46 15.69 10.88
N LYS A 194 -6.44 16.58 10.75
CA LYS A 194 -6.50 17.95 11.27
C LYS A 194 -5.74 18.91 10.35
#